data_8b1a1da955777c14685d402baf2a79f0
#
_entry.id   8b1a1da955777c14685d402baf2a79f0
#
_cell.length_a   1.000
_cell.length_b   1.000
_cell.length_c   1.000
_cell.angle_alpha   90.00
_cell.angle_beta   90.00
_cell.angle_gamma   90.00
#
_symmetry.space_group_name_H-M   'P 1'
#
loop_
_entity.id
_entity.type
_entity.pdbx_description
1 polymer ?
#
loop_
_entity_poly.entity_id
_entity_poly.type
_entity_poly.pdbx_seq_one_letter_code
_entity_poly.pdbx_strand_id
1 'polypeptide(L)'
;VLKYDLEISGFGSAALGHVCLLNLQNQTYPGTMGTTKGWPTWTVPVMRWCQEQGGVTGYPHSALRVNPPQAAQRLLLNLDQNQSQSLNANEAAQGLLPETFEKIDGDADGELRIGELTLALEQAADELPNLAVPEMNGGGAMEICVSTAEGVCDFVSAMDTERIPEWNTWYHILNCGYPLKVSGETDFPCMSSRRVGQGRVYVQLGEIEELDFSQWCQGIKQGRSYVSDGFAHALDFQVNGQAPGFKDVLLREPRTVEIKASVSFSPETPKAVAYGLLNSPEGPRSQGDTRILHAPRNSDYVTGGQRVIEIVQNGQVVAKQSVPADGKIHQLTFAVFVKQSSWIALRQFPQLHTNPVNVIVNEQPIRASRESAIWCAETIKLLWKNRHKIIGAHERIEAEKTYQRAIRAYLQRADEASRRN
;
A
#
# COMPACT_ATOMS: atom_id res chain seq x y z
N VAL A 1 -6.76 -17.79 20.54
CA VAL A 1 -6.03 -18.87 19.84
C VAL A 1 -4.68 -18.32 19.40
N LEU A 2 -3.60 -19.01 19.74
CA LEU A 2 -2.24 -18.71 19.26
C LEU A 2 -1.93 -19.68 18.11
N LYS A 3 -1.48 -19.15 17.00
CA LYS A 3 -1.05 -19.92 15.83
C LYS A 3 0.35 -19.49 15.41
N TYR A 4 1.10 -20.42 14.86
CA TYR A 4 2.45 -20.20 14.34
C TYR A 4 2.43 -20.48 12.85
N ASP A 5 2.92 -19.51 12.10
CA ASP A 5 3.21 -19.65 10.68
C ASP A 5 4.64 -19.17 10.41
N LEU A 6 4.98 -18.83 9.19
CA LEU A 6 6.35 -18.52 8.81
C LEU A 6 6.48 -17.08 8.33
N GLU A 7 7.42 -16.35 8.91
CA GLU A 7 7.99 -15.14 8.34
C GLU A 7 9.43 -15.38 7.89
N ILE A 8 9.75 -14.95 6.67
CA ILE A 8 11.11 -14.94 6.16
C ILE A 8 11.67 -13.54 6.33
N SER A 9 12.47 -13.31 7.36
CA SER A 9 12.99 -12.00 7.74
C SER A 9 14.51 -11.93 7.94
N GLY A 10 15.20 -13.04 7.99
CA GLY A 10 16.66 -13.09 8.22
C GLY A 10 17.43 -14.02 7.28
N PHE A 11 16.78 -14.59 6.28
CA PHE A 11 17.38 -15.55 5.35
C PHE A 11 16.63 -15.54 4.01
N GLY A 12 17.12 -16.30 3.02
CA GLY A 12 16.47 -16.44 1.72
C GLY A 12 16.21 -15.09 1.05
N SER A 13 14.95 -14.82 0.78
CA SER A 13 14.48 -13.62 0.08
C SER A 13 14.45 -12.34 0.92
N ALA A 14 14.80 -12.39 2.20
CA ALA A 14 14.63 -11.27 3.14
C ALA A 14 15.25 -9.94 2.67
N ALA A 15 16.35 -10.01 1.92
CA ALA A 15 16.99 -8.81 1.37
C ALA A 15 16.18 -8.11 0.26
N LEU A 16 15.14 -8.77 -0.29
CA LEU A 16 14.22 -8.24 -1.30
C LEU A 16 12.80 -8.05 -0.77
N GLY A 17 12.54 -8.53 0.43
CA GLY A 17 11.29 -8.35 1.15
C GLY A 17 11.12 -9.42 2.22
N HIS A 18 10.72 -9.00 3.41
CA HIS A 18 10.21 -9.92 4.40
C HIS A 18 8.86 -10.45 3.90
N VAL A 19 8.60 -11.74 4.03
CA VAL A 19 7.34 -12.35 3.58
C VAL A 19 6.69 -13.14 4.70
N CYS A 20 5.39 -12.91 4.89
CA CYS A 20 4.54 -13.74 5.73
C CYS A 20 3.86 -14.81 4.89
N LEU A 21 3.95 -16.05 5.36
CA LEU A 21 3.36 -17.24 4.75
C LEU A 21 2.38 -17.84 5.75
N LEU A 22 1.09 -17.61 5.53
CA LEU A 22 0.04 -17.98 6.46
C LEU A 22 -0.68 -19.25 6.02
N ASN A 23 -1.16 -20.02 7.00
CA ASN A 23 -1.90 -21.27 6.78
C ASN A 23 -1.10 -22.34 6.02
N LEU A 24 0.20 -22.42 6.30
CA LEU A 24 1.05 -23.45 5.73
C LEU A 24 0.68 -24.84 6.29
N GLN A 25 0.63 -25.85 5.41
CA GLN A 25 0.54 -27.25 5.81
C GLN A 25 1.91 -27.83 6.13
N ASN A 26 2.95 -27.43 5.39
CA ASN A 26 4.33 -27.79 5.62
C ASN A 26 5.20 -26.52 5.63
N GLN A 27 5.94 -26.31 6.71
CA GLN A 27 6.82 -25.16 6.89
C GLN A 27 8.26 -25.41 6.38
N THR A 28 8.55 -26.59 5.86
CA THR A 28 9.87 -26.95 5.33
C THR A 28 9.89 -26.75 3.82
N TYR A 29 10.60 -25.74 3.36
CA TYR A 29 10.78 -25.52 1.92
C TYR A 29 11.54 -26.70 1.30
N PRO A 30 11.17 -27.18 0.09
CA PRO A 30 11.80 -28.32 -0.54
C PRO A 30 13.34 -28.18 -0.66
N GLY A 31 14.08 -29.21 -0.25
CA GLY A 31 15.55 -29.24 -0.32
C GLY A 31 16.26 -28.58 0.87
N THR A 32 15.56 -27.90 1.79
CA THR A 32 16.21 -27.21 2.92
C THR A 32 16.42 -28.09 4.16
N MET A 33 15.76 -29.23 4.24
CA MET A 33 15.77 -30.11 5.42
C MET A 33 15.50 -29.38 6.74
N GLY A 34 14.62 -28.37 6.73
CA GLY A 34 14.27 -27.57 7.89
C GLY A 34 15.32 -26.53 8.32
N THR A 35 16.37 -26.31 7.53
CA THR A 35 17.38 -25.27 7.80
C THR A 35 17.05 -23.97 7.06
N THR A 36 17.72 -22.88 7.42
CA THR A 36 17.62 -21.59 6.71
C THR A 36 18.39 -21.54 5.40
N LYS A 37 19.20 -22.58 5.12
CA LYS A 37 19.97 -22.68 3.86
C LYS A 37 19.13 -23.29 2.75
N GLY A 38 19.37 -22.85 1.52
CA GLY A 38 18.70 -23.39 0.33
C GLY A 38 17.32 -22.81 0.03
N TRP A 39 16.87 -21.82 0.80
CA TRP A 39 15.68 -21.06 0.47
C TRP A 39 15.93 -20.14 -0.73
N PRO A 40 14.93 -19.91 -1.58
CA PRO A 40 15.04 -18.94 -2.66
C PRO A 40 15.48 -17.56 -2.16
N THR A 41 16.29 -16.88 -2.97
CA THR A 41 16.84 -15.57 -2.60
C THR A 41 15.99 -14.39 -3.10
N TRP A 42 14.82 -14.67 -3.64
CA TRP A 42 13.79 -13.71 -4.06
C TRP A 42 12.40 -14.23 -3.70
N THR A 43 11.40 -13.34 -3.66
CA THR A 43 10.13 -13.63 -2.94
C THR A 43 9.16 -14.50 -3.73
N VAL A 44 9.12 -14.39 -5.07
CA VAL A 44 8.11 -15.05 -5.91
C VAL A 44 8.08 -16.57 -5.77
N PRO A 45 9.21 -17.32 -5.80
CA PRO A 45 9.17 -18.77 -5.62
C PRO A 45 8.64 -19.18 -4.26
N VAL A 46 8.99 -18.43 -3.23
CA VAL A 46 8.57 -18.70 -1.85
C VAL A 46 7.06 -18.51 -1.69
N MET A 47 6.53 -17.41 -2.21
CA MET A 47 5.09 -17.12 -2.17
C MET A 47 4.31 -18.15 -2.99
N ARG A 48 4.81 -18.52 -4.16
CA ARG A 48 4.20 -19.57 -5.01
C ARG A 48 4.11 -20.90 -4.28
N TRP A 49 5.20 -21.33 -3.64
CA TRP A 49 5.22 -22.55 -2.83
C TRP A 49 4.19 -22.54 -1.70
N CYS A 50 3.99 -21.40 -1.05
CA CYS A 50 2.95 -21.26 -0.02
C CYS A 50 1.53 -21.38 -0.62
N GLN A 51 1.29 -20.73 -1.75
CA GLN A 51 -0.03 -20.79 -2.42
C GLN A 51 -0.35 -22.19 -2.95
N GLU A 52 0.64 -22.96 -3.40
CA GLU A 52 0.48 -24.36 -3.83
C GLU A 52 -0.02 -25.26 -2.71
N GLN A 53 0.17 -24.86 -1.45
CA GLN A 53 -0.36 -25.54 -0.25
C GLN A 53 -1.73 -24.98 0.19
N GLY A 54 -2.33 -24.04 -0.53
CA GLY A 54 -3.55 -23.35 -0.12
C GLY A 54 -3.29 -22.21 0.90
N GLY A 55 -2.04 -21.84 1.12
CA GLY A 55 -1.64 -20.77 2.01
C GLY A 55 -1.96 -19.37 1.46
N VAL A 56 -1.76 -18.37 2.31
CA VAL A 56 -1.98 -16.96 2.04
C VAL A 56 -0.68 -16.21 2.26
N THR A 57 -0.31 -15.35 1.31
CA THR A 57 1.01 -14.75 1.26
C THR A 57 0.94 -13.23 1.26
N GLY A 58 1.90 -12.60 1.89
CA GLY A 58 1.99 -11.14 1.88
C GLY A 58 3.27 -10.61 2.49
N TYR A 59 3.33 -9.30 2.56
CA TYR A 59 4.44 -8.58 3.19
C TYR A 59 3.99 -8.00 4.53
N PRO A 60 4.76 -8.21 5.62
CA PRO A 60 4.43 -7.68 6.95
C PRO A 60 4.59 -6.17 7.05
N HIS A 61 5.38 -5.57 6.15
CA HIS A 61 5.61 -4.13 6.02
C HIS A 61 6.11 -3.80 4.62
N SER A 62 5.84 -2.58 4.13
CA SER A 62 6.37 -2.15 2.84
C SER A 62 7.73 -1.46 2.97
N ALA A 63 7.86 -0.52 3.88
CA ALA A 63 9.07 0.30 4.11
C ALA A 63 9.67 0.91 2.83
N LEU A 64 8.84 1.19 1.83
CA LEU A 64 9.24 1.77 0.55
C LEU A 64 9.32 3.30 0.68
N ARG A 65 10.46 3.80 1.12
CA ARG A 65 10.67 5.23 1.40
C ARG A 65 11.28 5.95 0.22
N VAL A 66 10.84 7.18 0.02
CA VAL A 66 11.48 8.16 -0.86
C VAL A 66 12.60 8.86 -0.09
N ASN A 67 13.74 9.06 -0.76
CA ASN A 67 14.78 9.98 -0.32
C ASN A 67 14.79 11.14 -1.32
N PRO A 68 14.17 12.29 -1.03
CA PRO A 68 13.94 13.34 -2.00
C PRO A 68 15.21 13.81 -2.71
N PRO A 69 16.36 14.10 -2.04
CA PRO A 69 17.58 14.45 -2.71
C PRO A 69 18.11 13.38 -3.67
N GLN A 70 18.05 12.09 -3.28
CA GLN A 70 18.50 11.01 -4.15
C GLN A 70 17.54 10.79 -5.33
N ALA A 71 16.23 10.93 -5.10
CA ALA A 71 15.22 10.82 -6.14
C ALA A 71 15.36 11.97 -7.16
N ALA A 72 15.59 13.21 -6.71
CA ALA A 72 15.85 14.36 -7.58
C ALA A 72 17.10 14.16 -8.44
N GLN A 73 18.19 13.72 -7.83
CA GLN A 73 19.42 13.41 -8.55
C GLN A 73 19.21 12.28 -9.59
N ARG A 74 18.44 11.25 -9.23
CA ARG A 74 18.09 10.16 -10.15
C ARG A 74 17.26 10.65 -11.33
N LEU A 75 16.29 11.56 -11.13
CA LEU A 75 15.51 12.15 -12.22
C LEU A 75 16.42 12.92 -13.18
N LEU A 76 17.28 13.80 -12.67
CA LEU A 76 18.25 14.51 -13.51
C LEU A 76 19.14 13.53 -14.30
N LEU A 77 19.80 12.59 -13.64
CA LEU A 77 20.71 11.64 -14.30
C LEU A 77 20.02 10.79 -15.38
N ASN A 78 18.74 10.54 -15.26
CA ASN A 78 18.01 9.72 -16.23
C ASN A 78 17.37 10.53 -17.37
N LEU A 79 17.04 11.79 -17.16
CA LEU A 79 16.22 12.59 -18.07
C LEU A 79 16.99 13.75 -18.73
N ASP A 80 18.03 14.30 -18.11
CA ASP A 80 18.87 15.36 -18.66
C ASP A 80 19.71 14.83 -19.82
N GLN A 81 19.16 14.96 -21.04
CA GLN A 81 19.79 14.46 -22.27
C GLN A 81 20.86 15.42 -22.82
N ASN A 82 20.69 16.71 -22.58
CA ASN A 82 21.55 17.76 -23.09
C ASN A 82 22.69 18.11 -22.13
N GLN A 83 22.74 17.49 -20.93
CA GLN A 83 23.72 17.68 -19.87
C GLN A 83 23.77 19.12 -19.33
N SER A 84 22.62 19.80 -19.30
CA SER A 84 22.48 21.16 -18.77
C SER A 84 22.46 21.22 -17.23
N GLN A 85 22.34 20.08 -16.55
CA GLN A 85 22.11 19.95 -15.11
C GLN A 85 20.74 20.47 -14.65
N SER A 86 19.79 20.55 -15.58
CA SER A 86 18.40 20.89 -15.39
C SER A 86 17.53 20.06 -16.32
N LEU A 87 16.21 20.09 -16.16
CA LEU A 87 15.26 19.45 -17.07
C LEU A 87 14.36 20.52 -17.70
N ASN A 88 14.39 20.65 -19.01
CA ASN A 88 13.37 21.39 -19.71
C ASN A 88 12.07 20.57 -19.83
N ALA A 89 10.98 21.19 -20.28
CA ALA A 89 9.66 20.54 -20.37
C ALA A 89 9.66 19.26 -21.24
N ASN A 90 10.47 19.21 -22.31
CA ASN A 90 10.54 18.04 -23.17
C ASN A 90 11.26 16.86 -22.48
N GLU A 91 12.31 17.12 -21.75
CA GLU A 91 13.03 16.11 -20.97
C GLU A 91 12.19 15.62 -19.79
N ALA A 92 11.58 16.54 -19.06
CA ALA A 92 10.68 16.26 -17.96
C ALA A 92 9.49 15.37 -18.37
N ALA A 93 8.93 15.57 -19.57
CA ALA A 93 7.85 14.77 -20.14
C ALA A 93 8.22 13.30 -20.44
N GLN A 94 9.51 12.96 -20.45
CA GLN A 94 9.98 11.59 -20.64
C GLN A 94 9.98 10.74 -19.36
N GLY A 95 9.77 11.38 -18.19
CA GLY A 95 9.80 10.72 -16.88
C GLY A 95 8.51 10.85 -16.11
N LEU A 96 8.51 10.26 -14.92
CA LEU A 96 7.46 10.41 -13.93
C LEU A 96 7.89 11.46 -12.91
N LEU A 97 7.30 12.63 -12.98
CA LEU A 97 7.50 13.71 -12.01
C LEU A 97 6.52 13.56 -10.83
N PRO A 98 6.88 14.10 -9.65
CA PRO A 98 5.97 14.10 -8.49
C PRO A 98 4.73 14.99 -8.71
N GLU A 99 4.88 16.07 -9.50
CA GLU A 99 3.85 17.05 -9.87
C GLU A 99 4.01 17.49 -11.33
N THR A 100 3.12 18.37 -11.80
CA THR A 100 3.24 18.94 -13.14
C THR A 100 4.47 19.85 -13.22
N PHE A 101 5.04 19.98 -14.43
CA PHE A 101 6.22 20.80 -14.67
C PHE A 101 6.07 22.22 -14.11
N GLU A 102 4.94 22.86 -14.42
CA GLU A 102 4.65 24.24 -14.05
C GLU A 102 4.50 24.44 -12.52
N LYS A 103 4.18 23.40 -11.78
CA LYS A 103 4.13 23.47 -10.31
C LYS A 103 5.52 23.29 -9.68
N ILE A 104 6.39 22.55 -10.34
CA ILE A 104 7.75 22.31 -9.87
C ILE A 104 8.66 23.49 -10.22
N ASP A 105 8.49 24.08 -11.42
CA ASP A 105 9.18 25.28 -11.90
C ASP A 105 8.73 26.50 -11.11
N GLY A 106 9.31 26.70 -9.93
CA GLY A 106 8.88 27.71 -8.96
C GLY A 106 9.28 29.14 -9.32
N ASP A 107 10.35 29.32 -10.12
CA ASP A 107 10.81 30.65 -10.58
C ASP A 107 10.38 30.96 -12.01
N ALA A 108 9.67 30.02 -12.66
CA ALA A 108 9.12 30.14 -14.01
C ALA A 108 10.18 30.43 -15.09
N ASP A 109 11.38 29.88 -14.95
CA ASP A 109 12.47 30.05 -15.92
C ASP A 109 12.44 28.96 -17.02
N GLY A 110 11.56 27.98 -16.93
CA GLY A 110 11.40 26.90 -17.92
C GLY A 110 12.35 25.72 -17.74
N GLU A 111 13.07 25.65 -16.63
CA GLU A 111 14.06 24.62 -16.32
C GLU A 111 13.88 24.11 -14.88
N LEU A 112 13.79 22.79 -14.68
CA LEU A 112 13.74 22.20 -13.34
C LEU A 112 15.15 21.86 -12.85
N ARG A 113 15.59 22.53 -11.80
CA ARG A 113 16.87 22.26 -11.15
C ARG A 113 16.73 21.31 -9.98
N ILE A 114 17.87 20.79 -9.50
CA ILE A 114 17.93 19.83 -8.38
C ILE A 114 17.19 20.34 -7.12
N GLY A 115 17.23 21.65 -6.85
CA GLY A 115 16.56 22.24 -5.69
C GLY A 115 15.05 22.17 -5.79
N GLU A 116 14.50 22.51 -6.94
CA GLU A 116 13.04 22.47 -7.20
C GLU A 116 12.51 21.04 -7.21
N LEU A 117 13.23 20.13 -7.89
CA LEU A 117 12.89 18.70 -7.88
C LEU A 117 12.94 18.12 -6.46
N THR A 118 13.93 18.49 -5.65
CA THR A 118 14.04 18.04 -4.26
C THR A 118 12.84 18.53 -3.43
N LEU A 119 12.53 19.82 -3.52
CA LEU A 119 11.41 20.42 -2.79
C LEU A 119 10.07 19.79 -3.20
N ALA A 120 9.84 19.60 -4.49
CA ALA A 120 8.62 18.96 -4.99
C ALA A 120 8.48 17.50 -4.51
N LEU A 121 9.59 16.77 -4.45
CA LEU A 121 9.61 15.39 -3.92
C LEU A 121 9.41 15.35 -2.41
N GLU A 122 9.93 16.32 -1.65
CA GLU A 122 9.67 16.46 -0.21
C GLU A 122 8.19 16.72 0.06
N GLN A 123 7.57 17.63 -0.68
CA GLN A 123 6.14 17.93 -0.56
C GLN A 123 5.29 16.73 -0.96
N ALA A 124 5.58 16.11 -2.09
CA ALA A 124 4.86 14.93 -2.56
C ALA A 124 4.93 13.76 -1.58
N ALA A 125 6.06 13.56 -0.89
CA ALA A 125 6.22 12.48 0.08
C ALA A 125 5.26 12.58 1.28
N ASP A 126 4.70 13.74 1.55
CA ASP A 126 3.68 13.96 2.60
C ASP A 126 2.24 13.85 2.06
N GLU A 127 2.06 13.63 0.77
CA GLU A 127 0.75 13.49 0.14
C GLU A 127 0.34 12.03 -0.09
N LEU A 128 -0.96 11.78 -0.16
CA LEU A 128 -1.51 10.46 -0.41
C LEU A 128 -2.73 10.55 -1.34
N PRO A 129 -2.65 10.03 -2.57
CA PRO A 129 -1.49 9.40 -3.22
C PRO A 129 -0.44 10.40 -3.72
N ASN A 130 0.77 9.91 -3.99
CA ASN A 130 1.84 10.68 -4.62
C ASN A 130 2.62 9.85 -5.65
N LEU A 131 3.34 10.52 -6.57
CA LEU A 131 4.09 9.87 -7.65
C LEU A 131 5.60 9.74 -7.39
N ALA A 132 6.06 10.08 -6.18
CA ALA A 132 7.46 9.94 -5.84
C ALA A 132 7.88 8.45 -5.81
N VAL A 133 8.84 8.08 -6.63
CA VAL A 133 9.33 6.69 -6.72
C VAL A 133 10.33 6.43 -5.60
N PRO A 134 10.11 5.42 -4.74
CA PRO A 134 11.00 5.08 -3.62
C PRO A 134 12.36 4.58 -4.11
N GLU A 135 13.37 4.63 -3.24
CA GLU A 135 14.76 4.33 -3.61
C GLU A 135 15.05 2.84 -3.89
N MET A 136 14.15 1.94 -3.54
CA MET A 136 14.28 0.49 -3.77
C MET A 136 15.61 -0.09 -3.29
N ASN A 137 16.06 0.34 -2.12
CA ASN A 137 17.34 -0.05 -1.50
C ASN A 137 17.22 -0.42 -0.01
N GLY A 138 16.00 -0.48 0.52
CA GLY A 138 15.69 -0.81 1.92
C GLY A 138 15.57 -2.29 2.20
N GLY A 139 14.91 -2.63 3.31
CA GLY A 139 14.58 -4.00 3.74
C GLY A 139 13.08 -4.33 3.69
N GLY A 140 12.26 -3.48 3.03
CA GLY A 140 10.81 -3.66 2.97
C GLY A 140 10.35 -4.56 1.82
N ALA A 141 9.08 -4.42 1.45
CA ALA A 141 8.41 -5.20 0.41
C ALA A 141 8.84 -4.77 -1.02
N MET A 142 10.15 -4.81 -1.32
CA MET A 142 10.66 -4.25 -2.57
C MET A 142 10.15 -4.98 -3.82
N GLU A 143 9.88 -6.29 -3.73
CA GLU A 143 9.32 -7.07 -4.85
C GLU A 143 7.78 -7.03 -4.92
N ILE A 144 7.10 -6.18 -4.13
CA ILE A 144 5.62 -6.18 -4.07
C ILE A 144 4.97 -5.99 -5.45
N CYS A 145 5.49 -5.09 -6.28
CA CYS A 145 4.97 -4.91 -7.63
C CYS A 145 5.21 -6.15 -8.51
N VAL A 146 6.33 -6.84 -8.34
CA VAL A 146 6.64 -8.08 -9.09
C VAL A 146 5.74 -9.22 -8.64
N SER A 147 5.70 -9.49 -7.34
CA SER A 147 4.93 -10.61 -6.77
C SER A 147 3.42 -10.43 -6.97
N THR A 148 2.92 -9.19 -6.94
CA THR A 148 1.51 -8.88 -7.26
C THR A 148 1.22 -9.11 -8.75
N ALA A 149 2.10 -8.69 -9.65
CA ALA A 149 1.93 -8.93 -11.09
C ALA A 149 1.96 -10.42 -11.45
N GLU A 150 2.74 -11.22 -10.73
CA GLU A 150 2.79 -12.69 -10.87
C GLU A 150 1.62 -13.40 -10.15
N GLY A 151 0.75 -12.66 -9.46
CA GLY A 151 -0.43 -13.21 -8.78
C GLY A 151 -0.11 -14.03 -7.54
N VAL A 152 1.06 -13.85 -6.95
CA VAL A 152 1.51 -14.63 -5.78
C VAL A 152 1.51 -13.84 -4.48
N CYS A 153 1.11 -12.57 -4.47
CA CYS A 153 0.99 -11.74 -3.28
C CYS A 153 -0.48 -11.42 -3.01
N ASP A 154 -1.01 -11.87 -1.88
CA ASP A 154 -2.41 -11.67 -1.50
C ASP A 154 -2.61 -10.37 -0.70
N PHE A 155 -1.64 -10.00 0.16
CA PHE A 155 -1.78 -8.83 1.04
C PHE A 155 -0.45 -8.08 1.29
N VAL A 156 -0.59 -6.85 1.77
CA VAL A 156 0.50 -6.07 2.40
C VAL A 156 -0.01 -5.48 3.71
N SER A 157 0.82 -5.49 4.76
CA SER A 157 0.51 -4.73 5.97
C SER A 157 0.61 -3.24 5.70
N ALA A 158 -0.38 -2.51 6.16
CA ALA A 158 -0.49 -1.07 6.00
C ALA A 158 -0.56 -0.35 7.36
N MET A 159 -0.17 -1.04 8.44
CA MET A 159 -0.26 -0.53 9.82
C MET A 159 1.04 -0.70 10.61
N ASP A 160 2.11 -1.18 9.98
CA ASP A 160 3.37 -1.46 10.66
C ASP A 160 4.39 -0.33 10.55
N THR A 161 4.59 0.23 9.37
CA THR A 161 5.54 1.32 9.13
C THR A 161 4.82 2.65 8.85
N GLU A 162 5.46 3.57 8.11
CA GLU A 162 4.86 4.87 7.80
C GLU A 162 3.62 4.72 6.90
N ARG A 163 2.51 5.32 7.31
CA ARG A 163 1.20 5.18 6.64
C ARG A 163 1.22 5.67 5.21
N ILE A 164 1.84 6.82 4.93
CA ILE A 164 1.84 7.41 3.59
C ILE A 164 2.54 6.49 2.59
N PRO A 165 3.81 6.06 2.78
CA PRO A 165 4.46 5.13 1.86
C PRO A 165 3.73 3.81 1.68
N GLU A 166 3.19 3.22 2.77
CA GLU A 166 2.49 1.94 2.71
C GLU A 166 1.18 2.05 1.92
N TRP A 167 0.35 3.04 2.25
CA TRP A 167 -0.93 3.21 1.56
C TRP A 167 -0.72 3.70 0.12
N ASN A 168 0.30 4.53 -0.14
CA ASN A 168 0.65 4.98 -1.48
C ASN A 168 1.00 3.80 -2.40
N THR A 169 1.88 2.92 -1.95
CA THR A 169 2.26 1.70 -2.70
C THR A 169 1.03 0.85 -3.02
N TRP A 170 0.19 0.61 -2.03
CA TRP A 170 -1.04 -0.16 -2.20
C TRP A 170 -2.02 0.50 -3.18
N TYR A 171 -2.19 1.84 -3.11
CA TYR A 171 -3.07 2.58 -4.02
C TYR A 171 -2.61 2.49 -5.48
N HIS A 172 -1.31 2.60 -5.74
CA HIS A 172 -0.79 2.43 -7.11
C HIS A 172 -1.12 1.05 -7.67
N ILE A 173 -0.96 0.01 -6.87
CA ILE A 173 -1.27 -1.36 -7.27
C ILE A 173 -2.77 -1.54 -7.54
N LEU A 174 -3.64 -1.01 -6.66
CA LEU A 174 -5.10 -1.03 -6.84
C LEU A 174 -5.54 -0.25 -8.09
N ASN A 175 -4.92 0.91 -8.38
CA ASN A 175 -5.20 1.71 -9.56
C ASN A 175 -4.88 0.98 -10.87
N CYS A 176 -3.96 0.03 -10.81
CA CYS A 176 -3.67 -0.88 -11.92
C CYS A 176 -4.70 -2.02 -12.06
N GLY A 177 -5.64 -2.15 -11.10
CA GLY A 177 -6.64 -3.22 -11.07
C GLY A 177 -6.11 -4.56 -10.56
N TYR A 178 -5.04 -4.57 -9.79
CA TYR A 178 -4.59 -5.76 -9.09
C TYR A 178 -5.32 -5.90 -7.74
N PRO A 179 -5.72 -7.13 -7.35
CA PRO A 179 -6.54 -7.36 -6.17
C PRO A 179 -5.73 -7.51 -4.88
N LEU A 180 -4.72 -6.65 -4.66
CA LEU A 180 -3.92 -6.67 -3.44
C LEU A 180 -4.75 -6.21 -2.25
N LYS A 181 -4.70 -6.96 -1.15
CA LYS A 181 -5.44 -6.67 0.08
C LYS A 181 -4.54 -5.99 1.11
N VAL A 182 -5.17 -5.37 2.09
CA VAL A 182 -4.46 -4.78 3.22
C VAL A 182 -4.62 -5.64 4.47
N SER A 183 -3.53 -5.84 5.20
CA SER A 183 -3.45 -6.44 6.52
C SER A 183 -2.84 -5.45 7.51
N GLY A 184 -2.85 -5.77 8.80
CA GLY A 184 -2.30 -4.93 9.84
C GLY A 184 -1.50 -5.74 10.84
N GLU A 185 -0.27 -5.35 11.06
CA GLU A 185 0.70 -6.02 11.92
C GLU A 185 1.42 -5.02 12.81
N THR A 186 2.07 -5.51 13.87
CA THR A 186 2.74 -4.65 14.86
C THR A 186 4.25 -4.83 14.85
N ASP A 187 4.74 -5.97 14.31
CA ASP A 187 6.16 -6.37 14.35
C ASP A 187 6.71 -6.42 15.79
N PHE A 188 5.88 -6.83 16.75
CA PHE A 188 6.26 -6.99 18.14
C PHE A 188 6.81 -8.42 18.37
N PRO A 189 7.90 -8.62 19.10
CA PRO A 189 8.66 -7.67 19.92
C PRO A 189 9.86 -6.99 19.23
N CYS A 190 10.07 -7.17 17.95
CA CYS A 190 11.22 -6.64 17.21
C CYS A 190 11.33 -5.12 17.34
N MET A 191 10.18 -4.44 17.42
CA MET A 191 10.08 -3.00 17.66
C MET A 191 9.64 -2.75 19.10
N SER A 192 10.56 -2.80 20.05
CA SER A 192 10.29 -2.78 21.48
C SER A 192 9.60 -1.50 22.00
N SER A 193 9.70 -0.39 21.28
CA SER A 193 9.00 0.85 21.59
C SER A 193 7.52 0.84 21.20
N ARG A 194 7.09 -0.13 20.38
CA ARG A 194 5.71 -0.23 19.93
C ARG A 194 4.81 -0.87 20.97
N ARG A 195 3.56 -0.51 20.90
CA ARG A 195 2.52 -1.11 21.73
C ARG A 195 1.96 -2.33 21.02
N VAL A 196 1.81 -3.44 21.77
CA VAL A 196 1.22 -4.67 21.25
C VAL A 196 -0.15 -4.38 20.63
N GLY A 197 -0.36 -4.87 19.41
CA GLY A 197 -1.62 -4.73 18.68
C GLY A 197 -1.92 -3.30 18.21
N GLN A 198 -0.91 -2.47 18.03
CA GLN A 198 -1.06 -1.14 17.46
C GLN A 198 -1.37 -1.18 15.95
N GLY A 199 -0.89 -2.19 15.24
CA GLY A 199 -1.36 -2.56 13.91
C GLY A 199 -2.18 -3.82 13.98
N ARG A 200 -3.41 -3.79 13.49
CA ARG A 200 -4.36 -4.91 13.54
C ARG A 200 -5.13 -5.06 12.25
N VAL A 201 -5.47 -6.30 11.91
CA VAL A 201 -6.47 -6.61 10.90
C VAL A 201 -7.69 -7.24 11.57
N TYR A 202 -8.86 -6.76 11.19
CA TYR A 202 -10.16 -7.28 11.63
C TYR A 202 -10.83 -7.96 10.44
N VAL A 203 -11.13 -9.24 10.59
CA VAL A 203 -11.66 -10.08 9.51
C VAL A 203 -13.11 -10.44 9.80
N GLN A 204 -14.00 -10.24 8.82
CA GLN A 204 -15.40 -10.63 8.91
C GLN A 204 -15.55 -12.13 8.61
N LEU A 205 -15.86 -12.91 9.64
CA LEU A 205 -16.07 -14.35 9.54
C LEU A 205 -17.56 -14.75 9.51
N GLY A 206 -18.47 -13.83 9.81
CA GLY A 206 -19.89 -14.12 10.02
C GLY A 206 -20.15 -14.75 11.37
N GLU A 207 -21.28 -15.45 11.51
CA GLU A 207 -21.59 -16.23 12.69
C GLU A 207 -20.77 -17.53 12.68
N ILE A 208 -19.95 -17.73 13.70
CA ILE A 208 -19.07 -18.89 13.86
C ILE A 208 -19.21 -19.46 15.26
N GLU A 209 -19.24 -20.78 15.38
CA GLU A 209 -19.24 -21.47 16.68
C GLU A 209 -17.82 -21.52 17.25
N GLU A 210 -16.82 -21.73 16.41
CA GLU A 210 -15.42 -21.81 16.80
C GLU A 210 -14.54 -21.03 15.81
N LEU A 211 -13.47 -20.39 16.35
CA LEU A 211 -12.53 -19.65 15.54
C LEU A 211 -11.64 -20.58 14.71
N ASP A 212 -11.83 -20.58 13.41
CA ASP A 212 -11.01 -21.29 12.44
C ASP A 212 -9.95 -20.36 11.83
N PHE A 213 -8.69 -20.69 12.06
CA PHE A 213 -7.55 -19.92 11.53
C PHE A 213 -7.49 -19.93 9.99
N SER A 214 -7.85 -21.06 9.37
CA SER A 214 -7.87 -21.15 7.92
C SER A 214 -8.92 -20.24 7.30
N GLN A 215 -10.14 -20.18 7.90
CA GLN A 215 -11.18 -19.26 7.48
C GLN A 215 -10.75 -17.80 7.67
N TRP A 216 -10.04 -17.50 8.76
CA TRP A 216 -9.50 -16.16 8.99
C TRP A 216 -8.48 -15.77 7.92
N CYS A 217 -7.52 -16.65 7.57
CA CYS A 217 -6.56 -16.44 6.50
C CYS A 217 -7.25 -16.23 5.14
N GLN A 218 -8.27 -17.05 4.83
CA GLN A 218 -9.07 -16.88 3.62
C GLN A 218 -9.85 -15.56 3.61
N GLY A 219 -10.31 -15.08 4.76
CA GLY A 219 -10.93 -13.77 4.90
C GLY A 219 -9.97 -12.63 4.53
N ILE A 220 -8.69 -12.71 4.94
CA ILE A 220 -7.64 -11.76 4.50
C ILE A 220 -7.45 -11.83 2.98
N LYS A 221 -7.24 -13.03 2.44
CA LYS A 221 -7.05 -13.26 1.00
C LYS A 221 -8.19 -12.69 0.15
N GLN A 222 -9.41 -12.80 0.63
CA GLN A 222 -10.59 -12.27 -0.03
C GLN A 222 -10.78 -10.76 0.19
N GLY A 223 -10.14 -10.19 1.22
CA GLY A 223 -10.32 -8.78 1.61
C GLY A 223 -11.59 -8.51 2.41
N ARG A 224 -12.15 -9.52 3.09
CA ARG A 224 -13.25 -9.35 4.04
C ARG A 224 -12.76 -8.75 5.35
N SER A 225 -12.00 -7.66 5.25
CA SER A 225 -11.27 -7.12 6.38
C SER A 225 -11.05 -5.62 6.28
N TYR A 226 -10.74 -5.03 7.41
CA TYR A 226 -10.19 -3.69 7.52
C TYR A 226 -9.01 -3.69 8.48
N VAL A 227 -8.18 -2.64 8.41
CA VAL A 227 -7.03 -2.45 9.29
C VAL A 227 -7.23 -1.27 10.20
N SER A 228 -6.68 -1.35 11.41
CA SER A 228 -6.82 -0.32 12.43
C SER A 228 -5.69 -0.38 13.45
N ASP A 229 -5.50 0.73 14.17
CA ASP A 229 -4.64 0.83 15.35
C ASP A 229 -5.29 0.29 16.64
N GLY A 230 -6.53 -0.20 16.54
CA GLY A 230 -7.33 -0.72 17.66
C GLY A 230 -8.12 0.33 18.44
N PHE A 231 -8.06 1.62 18.07
CA PHE A 231 -8.88 2.71 18.63
C PHE A 231 -9.94 3.22 17.66
N ALA A 232 -9.97 2.68 16.45
CA ALA A 232 -10.89 3.00 15.40
C ALA A 232 -11.48 1.73 14.80
N HIS A 233 -12.77 1.72 14.48
CA HIS A 233 -13.44 0.58 13.91
C HIS A 233 -14.35 0.97 12.75
N ALA A 234 -14.29 0.19 11.64
CA ALA A 234 -15.28 0.15 10.59
C ALA A 234 -16.12 -1.11 10.75
N LEU A 235 -17.20 -1.00 11.54
CA LEU A 235 -18.05 -2.15 11.88
C LEU A 235 -18.88 -2.63 10.69
N ASP A 236 -19.17 -1.72 9.75
CA ASP A 236 -19.81 -2.00 8.48
C ASP A 236 -19.31 -1.00 7.43
N PHE A 237 -19.13 -1.47 6.20
CA PHE A 237 -18.84 -0.64 5.03
C PHE A 237 -19.39 -1.32 3.79
N GLN A 238 -20.24 -0.62 3.05
CA GLN A 238 -20.90 -1.16 1.86
C GLN A 238 -20.99 -0.10 0.76
N VAL A 239 -20.86 -0.55 -0.49
CA VAL A 239 -21.12 0.22 -1.70
C VAL A 239 -22.25 -0.46 -2.46
N ASN A 240 -23.39 0.21 -2.61
CA ASN A 240 -24.62 -0.40 -3.17
C ASN A 240 -24.96 -1.77 -2.56
N GLY A 241 -24.80 -1.92 -1.24
CA GLY A 241 -25.06 -3.14 -0.51
C GLY A 241 -24.00 -4.25 -0.65
N GLN A 242 -22.87 -3.99 -1.32
CA GLN A 242 -21.75 -4.92 -1.39
C GLN A 242 -20.66 -4.54 -0.41
N ALA A 243 -20.23 -5.49 0.42
CA ALA A 243 -19.12 -5.32 1.36
C ALA A 243 -17.78 -5.76 0.74
N PRO A 244 -16.63 -5.27 1.26
CA PRO A 244 -15.30 -5.69 0.81
C PRO A 244 -15.13 -7.21 0.84
N GLY A 245 -14.52 -7.76 -0.20
CA GLY A 245 -14.18 -9.18 -0.27
C GLY A 245 -15.33 -10.13 -0.59
N PHE A 246 -16.53 -9.63 -0.88
CA PHE A 246 -17.67 -10.45 -1.31
C PHE A 246 -17.88 -10.36 -2.83
N LYS A 247 -18.56 -9.34 -3.30
CA LYS A 247 -18.85 -9.18 -4.74
C LYS A 247 -18.56 -7.76 -5.19
N ASP A 248 -18.18 -7.63 -6.45
CA ASP A 248 -18.08 -6.34 -7.11
C ASP A 248 -19.46 -5.73 -7.35
N VAL A 249 -19.56 -4.41 -7.32
CA VAL A 249 -20.72 -3.66 -7.78
C VAL A 249 -20.66 -3.57 -9.31
N LEU A 250 -21.66 -4.08 -10.00
CA LEU A 250 -21.70 -4.06 -11.46
C LEU A 250 -22.64 -2.95 -11.95
N LEU A 251 -22.14 -2.03 -12.75
CA LEU A 251 -22.87 -0.94 -13.35
C LEU A 251 -22.84 -1.05 -14.89
N ARG A 252 -24.00 -0.93 -15.53
CA ARG A 252 -24.10 -0.93 -16.99
C ARG A 252 -23.65 0.39 -17.63
N GLU A 253 -23.63 1.45 -16.84
CA GLU A 253 -23.27 2.82 -17.26
C GLU A 253 -22.77 3.63 -16.04
N PRO A 254 -22.07 4.74 -16.25
CA PRO A 254 -21.70 5.67 -15.16
C PRO A 254 -22.90 6.13 -14.36
N ARG A 255 -22.82 6.01 -13.03
CA ARG A 255 -23.89 6.45 -12.14
C ARG A 255 -23.42 6.67 -10.71
N THR A 256 -24.26 7.33 -9.93
CA THR A 256 -24.05 7.48 -8.49
C THR A 256 -24.32 6.17 -7.76
N VAL A 257 -23.41 5.81 -6.85
CA VAL A 257 -23.54 4.69 -5.92
C VAL A 257 -23.79 5.22 -4.51
N GLU A 258 -24.60 4.47 -3.74
CA GLU A 258 -24.80 4.73 -2.31
C GLU A 258 -23.71 4.02 -1.51
N ILE A 259 -23.15 4.71 -0.52
CA ILE A 259 -22.16 4.15 0.41
C ILE A 259 -22.74 4.24 1.81
N LYS A 260 -22.79 3.12 2.52
CA LYS A 260 -23.17 3.05 3.94
C LYS A 260 -21.99 2.59 4.76
N ALA A 261 -21.82 3.18 5.92
CA ALA A 261 -20.78 2.78 6.86
C ALA A 261 -21.22 2.95 8.31
N SER A 262 -20.69 2.09 9.17
CA SER A 262 -20.83 2.17 10.62
C SER A 262 -19.43 2.25 11.21
N VAL A 263 -19.11 3.36 11.89
CA VAL A 263 -17.77 3.58 12.46
C VAL A 263 -17.86 3.87 13.95
N SER A 264 -16.79 3.57 14.68
CA SER A 264 -16.66 3.91 16.10
C SER A 264 -15.21 4.27 16.42
N PHE A 265 -15.03 5.29 17.25
CA PHE A 265 -13.71 5.76 17.70
C PHE A 265 -13.65 5.79 19.21
N SER A 266 -12.56 5.27 19.78
CA SER A 266 -12.33 5.31 21.22
C SER A 266 -12.35 6.76 21.74
N PRO A 267 -13.02 7.01 22.89
CA PRO A 267 -13.01 8.32 23.51
C PRO A 267 -11.63 8.71 24.07
N GLU A 268 -10.76 7.73 24.25
CA GLU A 268 -9.37 7.96 24.66
C GLU A 268 -8.43 7.32 23.64
N THR A 269 -7.57 8.11 23.03
CA THR A 269 -6.64 7.66 21.99
C THR A 269 -5.25 8.21 22.32
N PRO A 270 -4.17 7.41 22.22
CA PRO A 270 -2.81 7.94 22.34
C PRO A 270 -2.58 9.10 21.36
N LYS A 271 -1.96 10.17 21.82
CA LYS A 271 -1.81 11.43 21.08
C LYS A 271 -1.20 11.21 19.68
N ALA A 272 -0.13 10.43 19.60
CA ALA A 272 0.52 10.12 18.34
C ALA A 272 -0.40 9.39 17.35
N VAL A 273 -1.24 8.48 17.84
CA VAL A 273 -2.21 7.73 17.04
C VAL A 273 -3.33 8.65 16.55
N ALA A 274 -3.91 9.46 17.44
CA ALA A 274 -5.04 10.33 17.11
C ALA A 274 -4.73 11.35 16.02
N TYR A 275 -3.50 11.87 16.01
CA TYR A 275 -3.06 12.90 15.07
C TYR A 275 -2.15 12.37 13.94
N GLY A 276 -1.82 11.09 13.97
CA GLY A 276 -0.98 10.48 12.97
C GLY A 276 0.51 10.75 13.10
N LEU A 277 0.89 11.57 14.06
CA LEU A 277 2.26 12.02 14.25
C LEU A 277 2.56 12.15 15.74
N LEU A 278 3.79 11.82 16.13
CA LEU A 278 4.23 11.98 17.50
C LEU A 278 4.28 13.43 17.97
N ASN A 279 4.61 14.35 17.08
CA ASN A 279 5.05 15.68 17.42
C ASN A 279 4.10 16.77 16.98
N SER A 280 2.99 16.43 16.30
CA SER A 280 2.08 17.44 15.81
C SER A 280 0.63 17.09 16.03
N PRO A 281 -0.10 17.89 16.81
CA PRO A 281 -1.56 17.86 16.82
C PRO A 281 -2.19 18.47 15.56
N GLU A 282 -1.40 19.08 14.70
CA GLU A 282 -1.87 19.94 13.60
C GLU A 282 -1.99 19.24 12.27
N GLY A 283 -1.57 17.97 12.17
CA GLY A 283 -1.71 17.15 10.95
C GLY A 283 -0.41 16.61 10.38
N PRO A 284 -0.44 16.14 9.16
CA PRO A 284 0.72 15.56 8.47
C PRO A 284 1.89 16.53 8.39
N ARG A 285 3.07 15.99 8.55
CA ARG A 285 4.34 16.70 8.49
C ARG A 285 5.20 16.12 7.38
N SER A 286 6.37 16.70 7.19
CA SER A 286 7.38 16.16 6.32
C SER A 286 7.69 14.69 6.61
N GLN A 287 8.19 13.96 5.63
CA GLN A 287 8.52 12.55 5.74
C GLN A 287 9.44 12.23 6.94
N GLY A 288 10.25 13.20 7.36
CA GLY A 288 11.08 13.09 8.57
C GLY A 288 10.26 12.87 9.84
N ASP A 289 9.09 13.48 9.96
CA ASP A 289 8.24 13.43 11.15
C ASP A 289 7.22 12.29 11.10
N THR A 290 6.81 11.86 9.89
CA THR A 290 5.85 10.76 9.71
C THR A 290 6.42 9.37 10.02
N ARG A 291 7.71 9.26 10.28
CA ARG A 291 8.38 8.00 10.60
C ARG A 291 7.90 7.33 11.87
N ILE A 292 7.24 8.07 12.75
CA ILE A 292 6.84 7.58 14.08
C ILE A 292 5.33 7.55 14.17
N LEU A 293 4.73 6.60 13.49
CA LEU A 293 3.28 6.36 13.52
C LEU A 293 2.84 5.43 14.66
N HIS A 294 3.80 4.94 15.44
CA HIS A 294 3.52 4.09 16.59
C HIS A 294 3.64 4.89 17.85
N ALA A 295 2.54 4.99 18.60
CA ALA A 295 2.55 5.62 19.91
C ALA A 295 3.52 4.91 20.85
N PRO A 296 4.47 5.61 21.49
CA PRO A 296 5.25 5.06 22.58
C PRO A 296 4.33 4.52 23.68
N ARG A 297 4.82 3.53 24.45
CA ARG A 297 4.03 2.92 25.55
C ARG A 297 3.46 3.95 26.53
N ASN A 298 4.17 5.04 26.76
CA ASN A 298 3.85 6.09 27.72
C ASN A 298 3.43 7.40 27.04
N SER A 299 2.89 7.36 25.81
CA SER A 299 2.38 8.57 25.17
C SER A 299 1.15 9.09 25.91
N ASP A 300 1.03 10.41 26.01
CA ASP A 300 -0.18 11.07 26.49
C ASP A 300 -1.39 10.68 25.67
N TYR A 301 -2.57 10.74 26.28
CA TYR A 301 -3.84 10.47 25.63
C TYR A 301 -4.54 11.78 25.25
N VAL A 302 -5.30 11.72 24.18
CA VAL A 302 -6.28 12.72 23.78
C VAL A 302 -7.66 12.16 24.10
N THR A 303 -8.47 12.96 24.80
CA THR A 303 -9.85 12.60 25.12
C THR A 303 -10.79 13.27 24.12
N GLY A 304 -11.66 12.48 23.49
CA GLY A 304 -12.65 12.95 22.53
C GLY A 304 -12.04 13.48 21.23
N GLY A 305 -12.61 14.61 20.76
CA GLY A 305 -12.24 15.24 19.49
C GLY A 305 -13.02 14.69 18.30
N GLN A 306 -12.69 15.19 17.11
CA GLN A 306 -13.33 14.79 15.86
C GLN A 306 -12.38 13.90 15.04
N ARG A 307 -12.97 12.95 14.32
CA ARG A 307 -12.27 12.12 13.33
C ARG A 307 -12.90 12.32 11.96
N VAL A 308 -12.09 12.69 10.98
CA VAL A 308 -12.56 12.90 9.61
C VAL A 308 -12.58 11.57 8.88
N ILE A 309 -13.77 11.09 8.57
CA ILE A 309 -13.98 9.92 7.72
C ILE A 309 -13.90 10.39 6.26
N GLU A 310 -13.18 9.64 5.46
CA GLU A 310 -13.00 9.90 4.04
C GLU A 310 -13.45 8.71 3.22
N ILE A 311 -14.22 8.98 2.16
CA ILE A 311 -14.47 8.01 1.10
C ILE A 311 -13.43 8.26 0.01
N VAL A 312 -12.68 7.21 -0.28
CA VAL A 312 -11.58 7.23 -1.24
C VAL A 312 -12.00 6.45 -2.48
N GLN A 313 -11.93 7.09 -3.65
CA GLN A 313 -12.11 6.47 -4.96
C GLN A 313 -10.81 6.57 -5.75
N ASN A 314 -10.21 5.45 -6.12
CA ASN A 314 -8.96 5.40 -6.88
C ASN A 314 -7.81 6.21 -6.24
N GLY A 315 -7.77 6.25 -4.91
CA GLY A 315 -6.78 7.00 -4.13
C GLY A 315 -7.21 8.44 -3.79
N GLN A 316 -8.18 9.01 -4.49
CA GLN A 316 -8.63 10.39 -4.27
C GLN A 316 -9.79 10.44 -3.28
N VAL A 317 -9.78 11.45 -2.40
CA VAL A 317 -10.87 11.68 -1.46
C VAL A 317 -12.04 12.35 -2.19
N VAL A 318 -13.18 11.65 -2.25
CA VAL A 318 -14.38 12.11 -2.98
C VAL A 318 -15.53 12.56 -2.06
N ALA A 319 -15.48 12.18 -0.79
CA ALA A 319 -16.42 12.66 0.23
C ALA A 319 -15.78 12.60 1.61
N LYS A 320 -16.22 13.49 2.52
CA LYS A 320 -15.73 13.57 3.90
C LYS A 320 -16.89 13.81 4.85
N GLN A 321 -16.79 13.26 6.06
CA GLN A 321 -17.68 13.55 7.18
C GLN A 321 -16.93 13.43 8.50
N SER A 322 -17.12 14.40 9.41
CA SER A 322 -16.56 14.33 10.76
C SER A 322 -17.49 13.59 11.70
N VAL A 323 -16.94 12.77 12.57
CA VAL A 323 -17.63 12.07 13.65
C VAL A 323 -16.88 12.28 14.97
N PRO A 324 -17.56 12.32 16.12
CA PRO A 324 -16.90 12.44 17.41
C PRO A 324 -16.22 11.11 17.80
N ALA A 325 -15.09 11.21 18.50
CA ALA A 325 -14.47 10.09 19.19
C ALA A 325 -15.09 9.96 20.60
N ASP A 326 -16.24 9.30 20.68
CA ASP A 326 -17.08 9.18 21.89
C ASP A 326 -17.40 7.72 22.27
N GLY A 327 -16.81 6.75 21.58
CA GLY A 327 -17.04 5.33 21.78
C GLY A 327 -18.36 4.81 21.23
N LYS A 328 -19.19 5.66 20.65
CA LYS A 328 -20.48 5.26 20.06
C LYS A 328 -20.33 4.85 18.61
N ILE A 329 -21.33 4.14 18.11
CA ILE A 329 -21.43 3.79 16.70
C ILE A 329 -22.12 4.92 15.95
N HIS A 330 -21.45 5.42 14.92
CA HIS A 330 -21.96 6.48 14.02
C HIS A 330 -22.29 5.87 12.66
N GLN A 331 -23.54 6.08 12.22
CA GLN A 331 -24.03 5.66 10.90
C GLN A 331 -23.79 6.77 9.89
N LEU A 332 -23.17 6.41 8.76
CA LEU A 332 -22.81 7.36 7.70
C LEU A 332 -23.41 6.91 6.39
N THR A 333 -23.81 7.89 5.58
CA THR A 333 -24.29 7.64 4.21
C THR A 333 -23.67 8.68 3.28
N PHE A 334 -23.12 8.21 2.16
CA PHE A 334 -22.56 9.06 1.11
C PHE A 334 -23.13 8.66 -0.25
N ALA A 335 -23.08 9.60 -1.19
CA ALA A 335 -23.41 9.39 -2.59
C ALA A 335 -22.19 9.80 -3.43
N VAL A 336 -21.67 8.87 -4.24
CA VAL A 336 -20.46 9.10 -5.04
C VAL A 336 -20.73 8.73 -6.49
N PHE A 337 -20.42 9.64 -7.42
CA PHE A 337 -20.54 9.38 -8.84
C PHE A 337 -19.34 8.57 -9.34
N VAL A 338 -19.62 7.45 -10.01
CA VAL A 338 -18.60 6.57 -10.57
C VAL A 338 -18.67 6.68 -12.10
N LYS A 339 -17.68 7.36 -12.67
CA LYS A 339 -17.57 7.59 -14.13
C LYS A 339 -17.06 6.35 -14.86
N GLN A 340 -16.13 5.63 -14.26
CA GLN A 340 -15.45 4.45 -14.84
C GLN A 340 -15.17 3.43 -13.75
N SER A 341 -14.79 2.21 -14.12
CA SER A 341 -14.45 1.16 -13.16
C SER A 341 -13.42 1.64 -12.17
N SER A 342 -13.75 1.52 -10.88
CA SER A 342 -13.05 2.14 -9.77
C SER A 342 -13.03 1.21 -8.56
N TRP A 343 -12.09 1.41 -7.68
CA TRP A 343 -12.17 0.89 -6.32
C TRP A 343 -12.59 1.99 -5.35
N ILE A 344 -13.39 1.64 -4.36
CA ILE A 344 -13.89 2.57 -3.34
C ILE A 344 -13.62 1.98 -1.96
N ALA A 345 -13.06 2.78 -1.06
CA ALA A 345 -12.78 2.40 0.32
C ALA A 345 -13.15 3.52 1.29
N LEU A 346 -13.29 3.17 2.55
CA LEU A 346 -13.40 4.10 3.66
C LEU A 346 -12.07 4.17 4.39
N ARG A 347 -11.61 5.38 4.71
CA ARG A 347 -10.47 5.58 5.60
C ARG A 347 -10.73 6.66 6.63
N GLN A 348 -10.03 6.59 7.72
CA GLN A 348 -9.72 7.70 8.61
C GLN A 348 -8.20 7.71 8.81
N PHE A 349 -7.54 8.69 8.21
CA PHE A 349 -6.08 8.80 8.33
C PHE A 349 -5.70 9.28 9.74
N PRO A 350 -4.77 8.60 10.41
CA PRO A 350 -3.98 7.42 10.01
C PRO A 350 -4.46 6.12 10.69
N GLN A 351 -5.65 6.10 11.32
CA GLN A 351 -6.06 5.07 12.27
C GLN A 351 -6.72 3.86 11.62
N LEU A 352 -7.40 4.07 10.47
CA LEU A 352 -8.34 3.09 9.91
C LEU A 352 -8.35 3.12 8.38
N HIS A 353 -8.34 1.93 7.78
CA HIS A 353 -8.61 1.76 6.34
C HIS A 353 -9.34 0.44 6.07
N THR A 354 -10.43 0.47 5.28
CA THR A 354 -11.09 -0.76 4.81
C THR A 354 -10.39 -1.29 3.57
N ASN A 355 -10.49 -2.61 3.31
CA ASN A 355 -10.29 -3.08 1.94
C ASN A 355 -11.34 -2.46 1.03
N PRO A 356 -11.07 -2.32 -0.28
CA PRO A 356 -11.99 -1.68 -1.20
C PRO A 356 -13.13 -2.61 -1.63
N VAL A 357 -14.23 -1.98 -2.05
CA VAL A 357 -15.24 -2.58 -2.93
C VAL A 357 -14.97 -2.10 -4.34
N ASN A 358 -14.86 -3.01 -5.30
CA ASN A 358 -14.73 -2.63 -6.70
C ASN A 358 -16.09 -2.29 -7.29
N VAL A 359 -16.13 -1.24 -8.11
CA VAL A 359 -17.29 -0.85 -8.90
C VAL A 359 -16.90 -0.97 -10.37
N ILE A 360 -17.46 -1.93 -11.05
CA ILE A 360 -17.15 -2.27 -12.45
C ILE A 360 -18.21 -1.65 -13.35
N VAL A 361 -17.79 -0.77 -14.25
CA VAL A 361 -18.66 -0.08 -15.22
C VAL A 361 -18.47 -0.69 -16.60
N ASN A 362 -19.55 -1.06 -17.27
CA ASN A 362 -19.54 -1.65 -18.61
C ASN A 362 -18.60 -2.86 -18.74
N GLU A 363 -18.51 -3.69 -17.69
CA GLU A 363 -17.63 -4.87 -17.65
C GLU A 363 -16.13 -4.55 -17.89
N GLN A 364 -15.74 -3.28 -17.81
CA GLN A 364 -14.36 -2.87 -18.02
C GLN A 364 -13.52 -3.07 -16.75
N PRO A 365 -12.29 -3.60 -16.82
CA PRO A 365 -11.44 -3.72 -15.65
C PRO A 365 -11.01 -2.34 -15.11
N ILE A 366 -10.62 -2.29 -13.85
CA ILE A 366 -10.08 -1.07 -13.23
C ILE A 366 -8.74 -0.74 -13.89
N ARG A 367 -8.64 0.50 -14.42
CA ARG A 367 -7.44 1.13 -14.97
C ARG A 367 -7.50 2.61 -14.61
N ALA A 368 -7.36 2.87 -13.30
CA ALA A 368 -7.70 4.17 -12.74
C ALA A 368 -6.66 5.25 -13.04
N SER A 369 -5.38 4.88 -13.17
CA SER A 369 -4.30 5.83 -13.44
C SER A 369 -3.18 5.20 -14.27
N ARG A 370 -2.82 5.90 -15.35
CA ARG A 370 -1.65 5.62 -16.17
C ARG A 370 -0.36 5.81 -15.36
N GLU A 371 -0.29 6.88 -14.61
CA GLU A 371 0.86 7.27 -13.79
C GLU A 371 1.14 6.22 -12.71
N SER A 372 0.10 5.68 -12.07
CA SER A 372 0.24 4.56 -11.12
C SER A 372 0.88 3.33 -11.75
N ALA A 373 0.51 3.00 -12.98
CA ALA A 373 1.09 1.86 -13.68
C ALA A 373 2.55 2.12 -14.09
N ILE A 374 2.88 3.33 -14.49
CA ILE A 374 4.27 3.76 -14.75
C ILE A 374 5.07 3.72 -13.44
N TRP A 375 4.53 4.23 -12.34
CA TRP A 375 5.17 4.18 -11.02
C TRP A 375 5.55 2.74 -10.64
N CYS A 376 4.63 1.79 -10.78
CA CYS A 376 4.93 0.38 -10.51
C CYS A 376 6.03 -0.18 -11.44
N ALA A 377 6.01 0.18 -12.72
CA ALA A 377 7.05 -0.25 -13.66
C ALA A 377 8.42 0.35 -13.31
N GLU A 378 8.48 1.62 -12.94
CA GLU A 378 9.72 2.30 -12.56
C GLU A 378 10.29 1.75 -11.24
N THR A 379 9.44 1.42 -10.25
CA THR A 379 9.89 0.75 -9.01
C THR A 379 10.55 -0.59 -9.32
N ILE A 380 9.98 -1.40 -10.22
CA ILE A 380 10.56 -2.69 -10.63
C ILE A 380 11.90 -2.50 -11.36
N LYS A 381 11.99 -1.55 -12.28
CA LYS A 381 13.25 -1.23 -13.01
C LYS A 381 14.34 -0.81 -12.04
N LEU A 382 14.00 0.08 -11.10
CA LEU A 382 14.94 0.57 -10.10
C LEU A 382 15.39 -0.53 -9.14
N LEU A 383 14.47 -1.39 -8.71
CA LEU A 383 14.78 -2.55 -7.89
C LEU A 383 15.77 -3.47 -8.60
N TRP A 384 15.50 -3.82 -9.86
CA TRP A 384 16.42 -4.64 -10.64
C TRP A 384 17.81 -4.00 -10.75
N LYS A 385 17.87 -2.73 -11.11
CA LYS A 385 19.13 -1.95 -11.18
C LYS A 385 19.91 -2.04 -9.87
N ASN A 386 19.25 -1.88 -8.73
CA ASN A 386 19.89 -1.79 -7.42
C ASN A 386 20.23 -3.16 -6.80
N ARG A 387 19.37 -4.19 -7.02
CA ARG A 387 19.38 -5.38 -6.19
C ARG A 387 19.48 -6.71 -6.93
N HIS A 388 19.51 -6.78 -8.28
CA HIS A 388 19.58 -8.04 -9.01
C HIS A 388 20.76 -8.93 -8.60
N LYS A 389 21.87 -8.35 -8.13
CA LYS A 389 23.05 -9.10 -7.68
C LYS A 389 22.84 -9.87 -6.38
N ILE A 390 21.83 -9.51 -5.58
CA ILE A 390 21.45 -10.21 -4.34
C ILE A 390 20.77 -11.54 -4.68
N ILE A 391 20.08 -11.62 -5.82
CA ILE A 391 19.45 -12.85 -6.29
C ILE A 391 20.54 -13.86 -6.64
N GLY A 392 20.39 -15.08 -6.16
CA GLY A 392 21.32 -16.19 -6.39
C GLY A 392 21.62 -16.37 -7.87
N ALA A 393 22.88 -16.61 -8.21
CA ALA A 393 23.30 -16.70 -9.61
C ALA A 393 22.51 -17.74 -10.43
N HIS A 394 22.10 -18.83 -9.81
CA HIS A 394 21.32 -19.90 -10.44
C HIS A 394 19.83 -19.53 -10.62
N GLU A 395 19.32 -18.55 -9.86
CA GLU A 395 17.93 -18.09 -9.93
C GLU A 395 17.77 -16.86 -10.83
N ARG A 396 18.86 -16.12 -11.09
CA ARG A 396 18.84 -14.78 -11.68
C ARG A 396 18.20 -14.71 -13.07
N ILE A 397 18.39 -15.73 -13.89
CA ILE A 397 17.81 -15.80 -15.24
C ILE A 397 16.27 -15.89 -15.16
N GLU A 398 15.75 -16.68 -14.24
CA GLU A 398 14.31 -16.79 -14.04
C GLU A 398 13.73 -15.52 -13.44
N ALA A 399 14.38 -14.96 -12.43
CA ALA A 399 14.00 -13.70 -11.82
C ALA A 399 13.98 -12.57 -12.85
N GLU A 400 14.99 -12.42 -13.70
CA GLU A 400 15.03 -11.40 -14.75
C GLU A 400 13.83 -11.50 -15.70
N LYS A 401 13.53 -12.71 -16.19
CA LYS A 401 12.37 -12.94 -17.04
C LYS A 401 11.06 -12.54 -16.34
N THR A 402 10.94 -12.85 -15.07
CA THR A 402 9.77 -12.52 -14.24
C THR A 402 9.63 -11.02 -14.03
N TYR A 403 10.71 -10.32 -13.69
CA TYR A 403 10.71 -8.86 -13.58
C TYR A 403 10.33 -8.20 -14.90
N GLN A 404 10.85 -8.68 -16.02
CA GLN A 404 10.50 -8.16 -17.35
C GLN A 404 9.03 -8.43 -17.72
N ARG A 405 8.45 -9.55 -17.31
CA ARG A 405 7.01 -9.80 -17.49
C ARG A 405 6.18 -8.83 -16.67
N ALA A 406 6.56 -8.61 -15.41
CA ALA A 406 5.88 -7.67 -14.51
C ALA A 406 5.92 -6.24 -15.06
N ILE A 407 7.09 -5.75 -15.51
CA ILE A 407 7.23 -4.44 -16.16
C ILE A 407 6.26 -4.33 -17.35
N ARG A 408 6.29 -5.31 -18.27
CA ARG A 408 5.38 -5.30 -19.43
C ARG A 408 3.92 -5.29 -19.03
N ALA A 409 3.54 -6.03 -17.99
CA ALA A 409 2.17 -6.09 -17.51
C ALA A 409 1.68 -4.72 -16.97
N TYR A 410 2.54 -3.97 -16.27
CA TYR A 410 2.21 -2.62 -15.83
C TYR A 410 2.17 -1.62 -16.99
N LEU A 411 3.13 -1.65 -17.91
CA LEU A 411 3.14 -0.76 -19.08
C LEU A 411 1.92 -0.99 -19.97
N GLN A 412 1.49 -2.25 -20.16
CA GLN A 412 0.24 -2.56 -20.85
C GLN A 412 -0.97 -1.90 -20.16
N ARG A 413 -1.02 -1.94 -18.81
CA ARG A 413 -2.09 -1.28 -18.04
C ARG A 413 -2.04 0.24 -18.16
N ALA A 414 -0.86 0.83 -18.28
CA ALA A 414 -0.69 2.25 -18.54
C ALA A 414 -1.29 2.64 -19.91
N ASP A 415 -1.05 1.84 -20.95
CA ASP A 415 -1.62 2.04 -22.29
C ASP A 415 -3.14 1.85 -22.29
N GLU A 416 -3.65 0.85 -21.55
CA GLU A 416 -5.08 0.63 -21.39
C GLU A 416 -5.77 1.80 -20.67
N ALA A 417 -5.14 2.39 -19.67
CA ALA A 417 -5.65 3.57 -18.96
C ALA A 417 -5.71 4.80 -19.87
N SER A 418 -4.69 5.02 -20.70
CA SER A 418 -4.63 6.16 -21.62
C SER A 418 -5.73 6.16 -22.70
N ARG A 419 -6.23 4.99 -23.08
CA ARG A 419 -7.30 4.85 -24.09
C ARG A 419 -8.70 5.10 -23.53
N ARG A 420 -8.84 5.23 -22.21
CA ARG A 420 -10.13 5.35 -21.50
C ARG A 420 -10.41 6.75 -20.95
N ASN A 421 -9.38 7.56 -20.85
CA ASN A 421 -9.44 8.97 -20.46
C ASN A 421 -9.60 9.86 -21.69
#